data_9c0183f55a78647166f1f2c64e44a0b3
#
_entry.id   9c0183f55a78647166f1f2c64e44a0b3
#
_cell.length_a   1.000
_cell.length_b   1.000
_cell.length_c   1.000
_cell.angle_alpha   90.00
_cell.angle_beta   90.00
_cell.angle_gamma   90.00
#
_symmetry.space_group_name_H-M   'P 1'
#
loop_
_entity.id
_entity.type
_entity.pdbx_description
1 polymer ?
#
loop_
_entity_poly.entity_id
_entity_poly.type
_entity_poly.pdbx_seq_one_letter_code
_entity_poly.pdbx_strand_id
1 'polypeptide(L)'
;MKASKVTRKPKADTVALPVVLTIGHSTHPLDEFVGLLRAHGVTRVVDVRTVPRSFHNPQFNKTSLPKSLKKAGLGYVHMPGLGGLRHAKRDSINMGWRNASFRGYADYMQTPEFEESLNELIQLTKQDRIALMCAEAVPWRCHRSLIADALLVRGIRAVDIMTLTRSPVHTLTPFAEVHGTILTYPAGTLQDTQIKPKRKRSGLQPATPNRLQATPG
;
A
#
# COMPACT_ATOMS: atom_id res chain seq x y z
N MET A 1 7.04 58.67 25.67
CA MET A 1 6.69 57.73 24.59
C MET A 1 6.82 56.32 25.14
N LYS A 2 5.70 55.62 25.39
CA LYS A 2 5.70 54.22 25.91
C LYS A 2 5.55 53.29 24.76
N ALA A 3 6.56 52.43 24.49
CA ALA A 3 6.54 51.41 23.49
C ALA A 3 5.62 50.24 23.91
N SER A 4 4.58 49.99 23.17
CA SER A 4 3.63 48.88 23.38
C SER A 4 4.32 47.57 22.92
N LYS A 5 4.53 46.64 23.87
CA LYS A 5 4.97 45.25 23.54
C LYS A 5 3.80 44.47 22.98
N VAL A 6 3.86 44.21 21.68
CA VAL A 6 2.94 43.25 21.03
C VAL A 6 3.35 41.84 21.43
N THR A 7 2.61 41.22 22.32
CA THR A 7 2.77 39.79 22.64
C THR A 7 2.19 38.95 21.53
N ARG A 8 3.04 38.28 20.73
CA ARG A 8 2.62 37.25 19.76
C ARG A 8 2.04 36.07 20.52
N LYS A 9 0.74 35.76 20.29
CA LYS A 9 0.13 34.51 20.73
C LYS A 9 0.93 33.33 20.14
N PRO A 10 1.19 32.26 20.94
CA PRO A 10 1.80 31.06 20.40
C PRO A 10 0.90 30.46 19.31
N LYS A 11 1.51 30.08 18.19
CA LYS A 11 0.83 29.28 17.15
C LYS A 11 0.39 27.98 17.82
N ALA A 12 -0.89 27.61 17.63
CA ALA A 12 -1.39 26.31 18.03
C ALA A 12 -0.48 25.23 17.41
N ASP A 13 0.11 24.38 18.25
CA ASP A 13 0.86 23.22 17.82
C ASP A 13 -0.09 22.34 16.99
N THR A 14 0.09 22.34 15.70
CA THR A 14 -0.55 21.38 14.81
C THR A 14 0.05 20.02 15.16
N VAL A 15 -0.65 19.25 15.99
CA VAL A 15 -0.28 17.85 16.28
C VAL A 15 -0.20 17.15 14.95
N ALA A 16 1.01 16.82 14.51
CA ALA A 16 1.21 16.11 13.27
C ALA A 16 0.49 14.75 13.37
N LEU A 17 -0.38 14.46 12.39
CA LEU A 17 -1.09 13.19 12.35
C LEU A 17 -0.08 12.03 12.38
N PRO A 18 -0.37 10.97 13.15
CA PRO A 18 0.52 9.81 13.19
C PRO A 18 0.70 9.24 11.78
N VAL A 19 1.91 8.79 11.48
CA VAL A 19 2.30 8.30 10.16
C VAL A 19 2.78 6.87 10.26
N VAL A 20 2.19 5.98 9.47
CA VAL A 20 2.64 4.60 9.27
C VAL A 20 3.29 4.50 7.88
N LEU A 21 4.52 3.99 7.84
CA LEU A 21 5.16 3.72 6.56
C LEU A 21 4.82 2.30 6.09
N THR A 22 4.93 2.05 4.79
CA THR A 22 4.82 0.70 4.22
C THR A 22 5.99 0.42 3.29
N ILE A 23 6.44 -0.83 3.23
CA ILE A 23 7.54 -1.26 2.39
C ILE A 23 7.34 -2.69 1.90
N GLY A 24 7.71 -2.98 0.67
CA GLY A 24 7.81 -4.33 0.15
C GLY A 24 9.26 -4.80 0.17
N HIS A 25 9.54 -5.96 0.75
CA HIS A 25 10.92 -6.44 0.72
C HIS A 25 11.33 -6.94 -0.66
N SER A 26 10.40 -7.41 -1.51
CA SER A 26 10.67 -7.88 -2.86
C SER A 26 11.90 -8.82 -2.92
N THR A 27 12.83 -8.52 -3.81
CA THR A 27 14.13 -9.21 -3.97
C THR A 27 15.30 -8.34 -3.49
N HIS A 28 15.05 -7.31 -2.67
CA HIS A 28 16.12 -6.44 -2.19
C HIS A 28 17.21 -7.22 -1.45
N PRO A 29 18.49 -6.90 -1.66
CA PRO A 29 19.54 -7.22 -0.70
C PRO A 29 19.16 -6.65 0.68
N LEU A 30 19.61 -7.32 1.75
CA LEU A 30 19.22 -6.93 3.10
C LEU A 30 19.75 -5.55 3.50
N ASP A 31 20.96 -5.20 3.08
CA ASP A 31 21.60 -3.91 3.31
C ASP A 31 20.85 -2.77 2.61
N GLU A 32 20.42 -2.96 1.38
CA GLU A 32 19.57 -2.03 0.65
C GLU A 32 18.22 -1.83 1.38
N PHE A 33 17.58 -2.92 1.79
CA PHE A 33 16.34 -2.88 2.55
C PHE A 33 16.48 -2.10 3.86
N VAL A 34 17.56 -2.34 4.62
CA VAL A 34 17.88 -1.59 5.85
C VAL A 34 18.17 -0.12 5.53
N GLY A 35 18.86 0.15 4.42
CA GLY A 35 19.12 1.51 3.94
C GLY A 35 17.82 2.28 3.67
N LEU A 36 16.86 1.66 3.00
CA LEU A 36 15.53 2.22 2.75
C LEU A 36 14.80 2.56 4.07
N LEU A 37 14.80 1.65 5.03
CA LEU A 37 14.16 1.87 6.32
C LEU A 37 14.79 3.06 7.07
N ARG A 38 16.13 3.12 7.10
CA ARG A 38 16.88 4.20 7.78
C ARG A 38 16.66 5.56 7.13
N ALA A 39 16.66 5.61 5.79
CA ALA A 39 16.45 6.86 5.04
C ALA A 39 15.10 7.51 5.37
N HIS A 40 14.12 6.69 5.75
CA HIS A 40 12.78 7.15 6.14
C HIS A 40 12.57 7.19 7.66
N GLY A 41 13.64 7.02 8.46
CA GLY A 41 13.62 7.13 9.92
C GLY A 41 12.82 6.03 10.62
N VAL A 42 12.64 4.87 10.00
CA VAL A 42 11.94 3.73 10.60
C VAL A 42 12.71 3.22 11.81
N THR A 43 12.01 2.97 12.92
CA THR A 43 12.58 2.38 14.12
C THR A 43 12.15 0.93 14.32
N ARG A 44 10.98 0.54 13.77
CA ARG A 44 10.45 -0.82 13.88
C ARG A 44 9.80 -1.30 12.58
N VAL A 45 10.10 -2.53 12.21
CA VAL A 45 9.42 -3.25 11.12
C VAL A 45 8.29 -4.08 11.70
N VAL A 46 7.09 -3.92 11.13
CA VAL A 46 5.90 -4.74 11.41
C VAL A 46 5.68 -5.67 10.22
N ASP A 47 6.01 -6.94 10.40
CA ASP A 47 5.87 -7.96 9.35
C ASP A 47 4.42 -8.45 9.31
N VAL A 48 3.68 -8.01 8.28
CA VAL A 48 2.27 -8.36 8.07
C VAL A 48 2.07 -9.55 7.12
N ARG A 49 3.07 -10.38 6.94
CA ARG A 49 2.93 -11.62 6.16
C ARG A 49 2.29 -12.70 7.01
N THR A 50 1.34 -13.43 6.47
CA THR A 50 0.75 -14.60 7.14
C THR A 50 1.83 -15.64 7.44
N VAL A 51 2.69 -15.92 6.46
CA VAL A 51 3.80 -16.86 6.56
C VAL A 51 5.10 -16.16 6.14
N PRO A 52 5.95 -15.70 7.09
CA PRO A 52 7.20 -15.01 6.78
C PRO A 52 8.31 -16.02 6.42
N ARG A 53 8.14 -16.69 5.28
CA ARG A 53 9.07 -17.66 4.72
C ARG A 53 9.22 -17.40 3.22
N SER A 54 10.46 -17.39 2.74
CA SER A 54 10.79 -17.31 1.33
C SER A 54 11.98 -18.23 1.04
N PHE A 55 11.86 -19.07 0.02
CA PHE A 55 12.97 -19.88 -0.48
C PHE A 55 13.96 -19.01 -1.26
N HIS A 56 13.44 -18.10 -2.08
CA HIS A 56 14.27 -17.25 -2.95
C HIS A 56 14.92 -16.07 -2.18
N ASN A 57 14.35 -15.65 -1.08
CA ASN A 57 14.83 -14.50 -0.29
C ASN A 57 14.96 -14.90 1.18
N PRO A 58 15.86 -15.84 1.55
CA PRO A 58 15.95 -16.42 2.89
C PRO A 58 16.35 -15.38 3.97
N GLN A 59 16.98 -14.26 3.57
CA GLN A 59 17.29 -13.13 4.46
C GLN A 59 16.05 -12.52 5.10
N PHE A 60 14.87 -12.69 4.49
CA PHE A 60 13.58 -12.19 5.01
C PHE A 60 12.76 -13.27 5.75
N ASN A 61 13.35 -14.44 6.03
CA ASN A 61 12.66 -15.45 6.84
C ASN A 61 12.55 -15.02 8.31
N LYS A 62 11.49 -15.49 8.98
CA LYS A 62 11.21 -15.22 10.41
C LYS A 62 12.38 -15.57 11.33
N THR A 63 13.22 -16.53 10.94
CA THR A 63 14.40 -16.94 11.70
C THR A 63 15.60 -16.03 11.52
N SER A 64 15.71 -15.35 10.38
CA SER A 64 16.87 -14.55 9.96
C SER A 64 16.65 -13.06 10.13
N LEU A 65 15.53 -12.53 9.61
CA LEU A 65 15.24 -11.11 9.54
C LEU A 65 15.28 -10.38 10.91
N PRO A 66 14.67 -10.92 12.00
CA PRO A 66 14.71 -10.23 13.29
C PRO A 66 16.13 -10.03 13.82
N LYS A 67 16.99 -11.02 13.62
CA LYS A 67 18.40 -10.95 14.05
C LYS A 67 19.16 -9.87 13.27
N SER A 68 18.92 -9.79 11.98
CA SER A 68 19.55 -8.81 11.09
C SER A 68 19.07 -7.39 11.37
N LEU A 69 17.78 -7.19 11.58
CA LEU A 69 17.20 -5.90 11.96
C LEU A 69 17.72 -5.43 13.33
N LYS A 70 17.80 -6.35 14.31
CA LYS A 70 18.39 -6.03 15.63
C LYS A 70 19.84 -5.57 15.52
N LYS A 71 20.68 -6.22 14.69
CA LYS A 71 22.06 -5.77 14.41
C LYS A 71 22.10 -4.39 13.77
N ALA A 72 21.07 -4.04 12.98
CA ALA A 72 20.93 -2.73 12.36
C ALA A 72 20.31 -1.65 13.28
N GLY A 73 19.98 -2.00 14.55
CA GLY A 73 19.34 -1.10 15.51
C GLY A 73 17.85 -0.91 15.29
N LEU A 74 17.19 -1.82 14.53
CA LEU A 74 15.77 -1.76 14.20
C LEU A 74 14.98 -2.81 14.99
N GLY A 75 13.81 -2.42 15.49
CA GLY A 75 12.84 -3.34 16.08
C GLY A 75 12.15 -4.21 15.02
N TYR A 76 11.62 -5.34 15.45
CA TYR A 76 10.81 -6.24 14.61
C TYR A 76 9.65 -6.82 15.43
N VAL A 77 8.48 -6.85 14.83
CA VAL A 77 7.32 -7.59 15.32
C VAL A 77 6.62 -8.27 14.16
N HIS A 78 6.12 -9.50 14.38
CA HIS A 78 5.33 -10.24 13.40
C HIS A 78 3.86 -10.19 13.82
N MET A 79 3.02 -9.62 12.94
CA MET A 79 1.56 -9.47 13.15
C MET A 79 0.79 -10.27 12.10
N PRO A 80 0.68 -11.61 12.25
CA PRO A 80 -0.02 -12.46 11.28
C PRO A 80 -1.53 -12.20 11.20
N GLY A 81 -2.11 -11.58 12.23
CA GLY A 81 -3.49 -11.11 12.22
C GLY A 81 -3.77 -10.07 11.15
N LEU A 82 -2.74 -9.33 10.70
CA LEU A 82 -2.83 -8.44 9.52
C LEU A 82 -2.42 -9.13 8.21
N GLY A 83 -2.26 -10.44 8.20
CA GLY A 83 -1.77 -11.21 7.05
C GLY A 83 -2.77 -11.35 5.91
N GLY A 84 -2.25 -11.44 4.67
CA GLY A 84 -3.02 -11.30 3.43
C GLY A 84 -3.65 -12.57 2.86
N LEU A 85 -3.34 -13.76 3.36
CA LEU A 85 -3.90 -15.02 2.83
C LEU A 85 -5.32 -15.25 3.36
N ARG A 86 -6.30 -14.59 2.73
CA ARG A 86 -7.72 -14.63 3.10
C ARG A 86 -8.57 -15.08 1.91
N HIS A 87 -9.61 -15.86 2.19
CA HIS A 87 -10.55 -16.34 1.17
C HIS A 87 -11.78 -15.44 1.12
N ALA A 88 -12.24 -15.13 -0.10
CA ALA A 88 -13.46 -14.34 -0.29
C ALA A 88 -14.70 -15.15 0.14
N LYS A 89 -15.64 -14.48 0.81
CA LYS A 89 -16.94 -15.04 1.14
C LYS A 89 -17.79 -15.20 -0.14
N ARG A 90 -18.73 -16.15 -0.14
CA ARG A 90 -19.65 -16.34 -1.29
C ARG A 90 -20.59 -15.15 -1.47
N ASP A 91 -21.00 -14.55 -0.36
CA ASP A 91 -21.89 -13.39 -0.24
C ASP A 91 -21.12 -12.09 -0.01
N SER A 92 -19.87 -12.02 -0.46
CA SER A 92 -19.03 -10.84 -0.28
C SER A 92 -19.68 -9.58 -0.83
N ILE A 93 -19.75 -8.54 -0.01
CA ILE A 93 -20.19 -7.19 -0.42
C ILE A 93 -19.09 -6.41 -1.15
N ASN A 94 -17.85 -6.92 -1.14
CA ASN A 94 -16.65 -6.25 -1.63
C ASN A 94 -16.37 -6.58 -3.10
N MET A 95 -17.40 -6.65 -3.93
CA MET A 95 -17.35 -7.08 -5.33
C MET A 95 -16.63 -6.09 -6.27
N GLY A 96 -16.32 -4.89 -5.83
CA GLY A 96 -15.44 -3.94 -6.54
C GLY A 96 -14.04 -4.49 -6.75
N TRP A 97 -13.57 -5.35 -5.88
CA TRP A 97 -12.33 -6.09 -6.06
C TRP A 97 -12.53 -7.29 -7.02
N ARG A 98 -12.03 -7.19 -8.25
CA ARG A 98 -12.01 -8.33 -9.20
C ARG A 98 -11.09 -9.46 -8.74
N ASN A 99 -9.98 -9.12 -8.09
CA ASN A 99 -9.05 -10.10 -7.52
C ASN A 99 -9.64 -10.72 -6.25
N ALA A 100 -9.81 -12.05 -6.25
CA ALA A 100 -10.39 -12.79 -5.13
C ALA A 100 -9.60 -12.66 -3.83
N SER A 101 -8.27 -12.52 -3.90
CA SER A 101 -7.44 -12.35 -2.70
C SER A 101 -7.66 -10.99 -2.04
N PHE A 102 -7.80 -9.92 -2.82
CA PHE A 102 -8.16 -8.59 -2.30
C PHE A 102 -9.59 -8.57 -1.75
N ARG A 103 -10.53 -9.20 -2.46
CA ARG A 103 -11.90 -9.34 -1.98
C ARG A 103 -11.96 -10.09 -0.66
N GLY A 104 -11.24 -11.23 -0.55
CA GLY A 104 -11.16 -11.99 0.70
C GLY A 104 -10.52 -11.20 1.84
N TYR A 105 -9.53 -10.37 1.54
CA TYR A 105 -8.95 -9.49 2.54
C TYR A 105 -9.94 -8.40 2.97
N ALA A 106 -10.67 -7.79 2.04
CA ALA A 106 -11.72 -6.81 2.34
C ALA A 106 -12.86 -7.43 3.19
N ASP A 107 -13.22 -8.69 2.93
CA ASP A 107 -14.18 -9.42 3.77
C ASP A 107 -13.63 -9.68 5.18
N TYR A 108 -12.33 -9.96 5.29
CA TYR A 108 -11.66 -10.14 6.59
C TYR A 108 -11.58 -8.82 7.38
N MET A 109 -11.46 -7.67 6.71
CA MET A 109 -11.47 -6.36 7.37
C MET A 109 -12.78 -6.04 8.09
N GLN A 110 -13.86 -6.82 7.85
CA GLN A 110 -15.13 -6.70 8.54
C GLN A 110 -15.19 -7.55 9.84
N THR A 111 -14.10 -8.20 10.24
CA THR A 111 -14.07 -9.10 11.39
C THR A 111 -13.46 -8.43 12.62
N PRO A 112 -13.88 -8.86 13.84
CA PRO A 112 -13.28 -8.40 15.09
C PRO A 112 -11.77 -8.66 15.17
N GLU A 113 -11.29 -9.80 14.64
CA GLU A 113 -9.88 -10.18 14.66
C GLU A 113 -8.99 -9.22 13.86
N PHE A 114 -9.53 -8.68 12.75
CA PHE A 114 -8.83 -7.62 12.01
C PHE A 114 -8.76 -6.34 12.82
N GLU A 115 -9.88 -5.94 13.43
CA GLU A 115 -9.98 -4.71 14.22
C GLU A 115 -9.03 -4.77 15.43
N GLU A 116 -8.97 -5.89 16.14
CA GLU A 116 -8.03 -6.11 17.24
C GLU A 116 -6.58 -5.95 16.79
N SER A 117 -6.21 -6.64 15.68
CA SER A 117 -4.86 -6.55 15.12
C SER A 117 -4.51 -5.15 14.62
N LEU A 118 -5.47 -4.42 14.05
CA LEU A 118 -5.27 -3.05 13.61
C LEU A 118 -5.10 -2.10 14.81
N ASN A 119 -5.86 -2.29 15.89
CA ASN A 119 -5.73 -1.52 17.11
C ASN A 119 -4.37 -1.76 17.79
N GLU A 120 -3.89 -3.01 17.82
CA GLU A 120 -2.53 -3.34 18.30
C GLU A 120 -1.47 -2.58 17.47
N LEU A 121 -1.60 -2.60 16.14
CA LEU A 121 -0.72 -1.85 15.23
C LEU A 121 -0.72 -0.36 15.58
N ILE A 122 -1.89 0.24 15.78
CA ILE A 122 -2.03 1.66 16.11
C ILE A 122 -1.34 1.99 17.44
N GLN A 123 -1.40 1.11 18.44
CA GLN A 123 -0.68 1.34 19.71
C GLN A 123 0.83 1.39 19.50
N LEU A 124 1.39 0.56 18.60
CA LEU A 124 2.82 0.60 18.29
C LEU A 124 3.27 1.96 17.73
N THR A 125 2.39 2.67 17.00
CA THR A 125 2.74 3.99 16.43
C THR A 125 3.01 5.07 17.47
N LYS A 126 2.57 4.86 18.72
CA LYS A 126 2.80 5.80 19.82
C LYS A 126 4.24 5.76 20.34
N GLN A 127 4.95 4.67 20.10
CA GLN A 127 6.30 4.44 20.60
C GLN A 127 7.35 4.39 19.49
N ASP A 128 6.96 3.96 18.30
CA ASP A 128 7.84 3.67 17.19
C ASP A 128 7.40 4.35 15.90
N ARG A 129 8.36 4.72 15.07
CA ARG A 129 8.12 5.03 13.68
C ARG A 129 8.12 3.72 12.88
N ILE A 130 6.95 3.16 12.66
CA ILE A 130 6.78 1.82 12.11
C ILE A 130 6.74 1.79 10.59
N ALA A 131 7.18 0.66 10.00
CA ALA A 131 6.97 0.32 8.60
C ALA A 131 6.30 -1.06 8.49
N LEU A 132 5.11 -1.11 7.88
CA LEU A 132 4.45 -2.36 7.51
C LEU A 132 5.24 -3.02 6.39
N MET A 133 5.64 -4.27 6.58
CA MET A 133 6.41 -5.01 5.59
C MET A 133 5.65 -6.22 5.07
N CYS A 134 5.62 -6.36 3.74
CA CYS A 134 5.16 -7.55 3.04
C CYS A 134 6.17 -7.96 1.96
N ALA A 135 5.94 -9.08 1.27
CA ALA A 135 6.81 -9.56 0.19
C ALA A 135 6.67 -8.76 -1.10
N GLU A 136 5.46 -8.30 -1.44
CA GLU A 136 5.15 -7.59 -2.67
C GLU A 136 5.88 -6.25 -2.77
N ALA A 137 6.53 -5.99 -3.93
CA ALA A 137 7.26 -4.75 -4.16
C ALA A 137 6.36 -3.52 -4.08
N VAL A 138 5.25 -3.55 -4.79
CA VAL A 138 4.37 -2.39 -4.97
C VAL A 138 3.11 -2.46 -4.11
N PRO A 139 2.72 -1.37 -3.43
CA PRO A 139 1.62 -1.38 -2.47
C PRO A 139 0.26 -1.73 -3.12
N TRP A 140 -0.04 -1.24 -4.32
CA TRP A 140 -1.33 -1.50 -5.01
C TRP A 140 -1.52 -2.94 -5.50
N ARG A 141 -0.52 -3.80 -5.37
CA ARG A 141 -0.60 -5.26 -5.60
C ARG A 141 -0.59 -6.07 -4.32
N CYS A 142 -0.69 -5.40 -3.18
CA CYS A 142 -0.52 -5.99 -1.85
C CYS A 142 -1.63 -5.56 -0.91
N HIS A 143 -2.05 -6.46 -0.03
CA HIS A 143 -3.02 -6.19 1.03
C HIS A 143 -2.61 -5.03 1.96
N ARG A 144 -1.34 -4.59 1.96
CA ARG A 144 -0.89 -3.38 2.66
C ARG A 144 -1.69 -2.13 2.26
N SER A 145 -2.15 -2.05 0.99
CA SER A 145 -3.00 -0.94 0.55
C SER A 145 -4.34 -0.90 1.29
N LEU A 146 -4.94 -2.06 1.57
CA LEU A 146 -6.18 -2.13 2.32
C LEU A 146 -5.96 -1.82 3.82
N ILE A 147 -4.82 -2.22 4.39
CA ILE A 147 -4.43 -1.78 5.74
C ILE A 147 -4.25 -0.25 5.76
N ALA A 148 -3.63 0.31 4.73
CA ALA A 148 -3.44 1.76 4.60
C ALA A 148 -4.79 2.50 4.47
N ASP A 149 -5.76 1.96 3.72
CA ASP A 149 -7.13 2.48 3.67
C ASP A 149 -7.76 2.49 5.08
N ALA A 150 -7.64 1.39 5.83
CA ALA A 150 -8.17 1.28 7.19
C ALA A 150 -7.52 2.27 8.19
N LEU A 151 -6.23 2.56 8.01
CA LEU A 151 -5.51 3.58 8.79
C LEU A 151 -5.99 5.00 8.43
N LEU A 152 -6.18 5.29 7.12
CA LEU A 152 -6.63 6.60 6.65
C LEU A 152 -7.99 7.01 7.23
N VAL A 153 -8.97 6.10 7.26
CA VAL A 153 -10.30 6.40 7.81
C VAL A 153 -10.28 6.59 9.33
N ARG A 154 -9.17 6.25 9.98
CA ARG A 154 -8.90 6.52 11.41
C ARG A 154 -8.00 7.75 11.63
N GLY A 155 -7.78 8.56 10.59
CA GLY A 155 -6.96 9.77 10.67
C GLY A 155 -5.45 9.50 10.75
N ILE A 156 -4.99 8.29 10.40
CA ILE A 156 -3.58 7.93 10.41
C ILE A 156 -3.08 7.92 8.95
N ARG A 157 -2.07 8.73 8.66
CA ARG A 157 -1.47 8.78 7.32
C ARG A 157 -0.66 7.52 7.05
N ALA A 158 -0.83 6.94 5.87
CA ALA A 158 0.06 5.89 5.36
C ALA A 158 0.95 6.44 4.24
N VAL A 159 2.21 5.99 4.20
CA VAL A 159 3.24 6.47 3.27
C VAL A 159 4.03 5.28 2.74
N ASP A 160 4.11 5.14 1.43
CA ASP A 160 4.72 4.00 0.76
C ASP A 160 6.20 4.25 0.46
N ILE A 161 7.13 3.59 1.13
CA ILE A 161 8.56 3.67 0.83
C ILE A 161 8.83 3.00 -0.51
N MET A 162 9.24 3.78 -1.52
CA MET A 162 9.55 3.29 -2.86
C MET A 162 11.05 3.34 -3.17
N THR A 163 11.74 4.41 -2.75
CA THR A 163 13.19 4.59 -2.89
C THR A 163 13.73 5.33 -1.67
N LEU A 164 15.03 5.59 -1.62
CA LEU A 164 15.68 6.36 -0.54
C LEU A 164 15.06 7.78 -0.37
N THR A 165 14.53 8.36 -1.45
CA THR A 165 14.02 9.74 -1.46
C THR A 165 12.54 9.86 -1.83
N ARG A 166 11.94 8.78 -2.36
CA ARG A 166 10.55 8.78 -2.82
C ARG A 166 9.67 7.94 -1.91
N SER A 167 8.70 8.60 -1.29
CA SER A 167 7.70 7.95 -0.44
C SER A 167 6.35 8.65 -0.60
N PRO A 168 5.55 8.29 -1.64
CA PRO A 168 4.24 8.87 -1.85
C PRO A 168 3.28 8.57 -0.69
N VAL A 169 2.40 9.53 -0.42
CA VAL A 169 1.31 9.33 0.53
C VAL A 169 0.27 8.42 -0.12
N HIS A 170 -0.19 7.44 0.64
CA HIS A 170 -1.29 6.58 0.22
C HIS A 170 -2.59 7.39 0.09
N THR A 171 -3.36 7.09 -0.93
CA THR A 171 -4.70 7.66 -1.15
C THR A 171 -5.73 6.54 -1.04
N LEU A 172 -6.90 6.86 -0.49
CA LEU A 172 -7.98 5.90 -0.35
C LEU A 172 -8.30 5.24 -1.70
N THR A 173 -8.56 3.95 -1.68
CA THR A 173 -8.99 3.21 -2.88
C THR A 173 -10.22 3.90 -3.49
N PRO A 174 -10.22 4.26 -4.80
CA PRO A 174 -11.23 5.14 -5.40
C PRO A 174 -12.67 4.65 -5.33
N PHE A 175 -12.89 3.34 -5.18
CA PHE A 175 -14.19 2.71 -5.06
C PHE A 175 -14.47 2.20 -3.64
N ALA A 176 -13.72 2.70 -2.64
CA ALA A 176 -14.00 2.43 -1.24
C ALA A 176 -15.17 3.27 -0.77
N GLU A 177 -16.11 2.65 -0.07
CA GLU A 177 -17.18 3.33 0.66
C GLU A 177 -16.86 3.33 2.15
N VAL A 178 -17.04 4.50 2.78
CA VAL A 178 -16.64 4.74 4.17
C VAL A 178 -17.87 5.02 5.03
N HIS A 179 -18.06 4.22 6.07
CA HIS A 179 -19.09 4.39 7.07
C HIS A 179 -18.45 4.43 8.48
N GLY A 180 -18.10 5.62 8.93
CA GLY A 180 -17.26 5.80 10.12
C GLY A 180 -15.88 5.21 9.91
N THR A 181 -15.53 4.15 10.63
CA THR A 181 -14.27 3.40 10.44
C THR A 181 -14.40 2.12 9.61
N ILE A 182 -15.62 1.79 9.21
CA ILE A 182 -15.92 0.61 8.39
C ILE A 182 -15.69 0.95 6.92
N LEU A 183 -14.94 0.11 6.23
CA LEU A 183 -14.65 0.20 4.81
C LEU A 183 -15.29 -0.96 4.06
N THR A 184 -15.99 -0.66 2.98
CA THR A 184 -16.47 -1.63 2.01
C THR A 184 -16.02 -1.25 0.62
N TYR A 185 -16.02 -2.22 -0.30
CA TYR A 185 -15.58 -2.02 -1.68
C TYR A 185 -16.64 -2.64 -2.62
N PRO A 186 -17.84 -2.06 -2.66
CA PRO A 186 -18.94 -2.62 -3.47
C PRO A 186 -18.61 -2.57 -4.96
N ALA A 187 -19.28 -3.42 -5.74
CA ALA A 187 -19.30 -3.22 -7.19
C ALA A 187 -19.93 -1.86 -7.46
N GLY A 188 -19.20 -0.97 -8.13
CA GLY A 188 -19.76 0.32 -8.50
C GLY A 188 -21.07 0.11 -9.26
N THR A 189 -22.14 0.75 -8.83
CA THR A 189 -23.25 1.10 -9.71
C THR A 189 -22.61 1.88 -10.85
N LEU A 190 -22.71 1.36 -12.07
CA LEU A 190 -22.28 2.06 -13.29
C LEU A 190 -23.08 3.36 -13.40
N GLN A 191 -22.71 4.38 -12.64
CA GLN A 191 -23.07 5.74 -12.99
C GLN A 191 -22.19 6.10 -14.17
N ASP A 192 -22.84 6.22 -15.33
CA ASP A 192 -22.35 6.65 -16.62
C ASP A 192 -21.18 7.65 -16.54
N THR A 193 -19.97 7.15 -16.43
CA THR A 193 -18.84 7.84 -17.02
C THR A 193 -18.78 7.40 -18.46
N GLN A 194 -19.36 8.22 -19.34
CA GLN A 194 -19.27 8.14 -20.78
C GLN A 194 -17.83 7.79 -21.19
N ILE A 195 -17.61 6.52 -21.44
CA ILE A 195 -16.40 6.07 -22.16
C ILE A 195 -16.56 6.62 -23.56
N LYS A 196 -15.91 7.76 -23.87
CA LYS A 196 -15.77 8.24 -25.23
C LYS A 196 -15.27 7.07 -26.09
N PRO A 197 -15.98 6.68 -27.16
CA PRO A 197 -15.55 5.56 -27.98
C PRO A 197 -14.18 5.88 -28.57
N LYS A 198 -13.20 5.00 -28.43
CA LYS A 198 -11.92 5.09 -29.11
C LYS A 198 -12.18 5.25 -30.59
N ARG A 199 -11.80 6.40 -31.19
CA ARG A 199 -11.80 6.63 -32.63
C ARG A 199 -11.10 5.44 -33.29
N LYS A 200 -11.85 4.64 -34.05
CA LYS A 200 -11.29 3.64 -34.96
C LYS A 200 -10.32 4.40 -35.88
N ARG A 201 -9.07 4.05 -35.89
CA ARG A 201 -8.13 4.48 -36.91
C ARG A 201 -8.68 3.95 -38.23
N SER A 202 -9.07 4.86 -39.13
CA SER A 202 -9.42 4.57 -40.50
C SER A 202 -8.26 3.83 -41.17
N GLY A 203 -8.57 2.70 -41.79
CA GLY A 203 -7.59 1.81 -42.38
C GLY A 203 -6.76 2.49 -43.45
N LEU A 204 -5.47 2.25 -43.43
CA LEU A 204 -4.61 2.36 -44.60
C LEU A 204 -5.07 1.28 -45.59
N GLN A 205 -5.47 1.71 -46.80
CA GLN A 205 -5.67 0.82 -47.93
C GLN A 205 -4.31 0.18 -48.32
N PRO A 206 -4.28 -1.12 -48.68
CA PRO A 206 -3.06 -1.72 -49.18
C PRO A 206 -2.78 -1.21 -50.59
N ALA A 207 -1.54 -0.78 -50.81
CA ALA A 207 -1.01 -0.38 -52.11
C ALA A 207 -1.03 -1.59 -53.07
N THR A 208 -1.62 -1.41 -54.26
CA THR A 208 -1.61 -2.40 -55.36
C THR A 208 -0.18 -2.55 -55.89
N PRO A 209 0.31 -3.77 -56.15
CA PRO A 209 1.61 -3.98 -56.76
C PRO A 209 1.57 -3.60 -58.28
N ASN A 210 2.48 -2.74 -58.68
CA ASN A 210 2.68 -2.31 -60.04
C ASN A 210 3.26 -3.47 -60.87
N ARG A 211 2.52 -3.87 -61.92
CA ARG A 211 2.86 -4.94 -62.85
C ARG A 211 3.88 -4.41 -63.84
N LEU A 212 5.14 -4.77 -63.71
CA LEU A 212 6.18 -4.54 -64.71
C LEU A 212 5.85 -5.37 -65.95
N GLN A 213 5.57 -4.67 -67.06
CA GLN A 213 5.45 -5.28 -68.40
C GLN A 213 6.86 -5.61 -68.87
N ALA A 214 7.07 -6.89 -69.23
CA ALA A 214 8.22 -7.35 -69.95
C ALA A 214 7.99 -7.06 -71.44
N THR A 215 8.92 -6.35 -72.09
CA THR A 215 9.04 -6.22 -73.52
C THR A 215 9.92 -7.33 -74.08
N PRO A 216 9.56 -7.94 -75.20
CA PRO A 216 10.40 -8.98 -75.84
C PRO A 216 11.41 -8.26 -76.78
N GLY A 217 12.60 -8.81 -76.85
CA GLY A 217 13.67 -8.52 -77.77
C GLY A 217 14.74 -9.59 -77.72
#